data_54c0c5ee4c007bcbdd40112483954b3f
#
_entry.id   54c0c5ee4c007bcbdd40112483954b3f
#
_cell.length_a   1.000
_cell.length_b   1.000
_cell.length_c   1.000
_cell.angle_alpha   90.00
_cell.angle_beta   90.00
_cell.angle_gamma   90.00
#
_symmetry.space_group_name_H-M   'P 1'
#
loop_
_entity.id
_entity.type
_entity.pdbx_description
1 polymer ?
#
loop_
_entity_poly.entity_id
_entity_poly.type
_entity_poly.pdbx_seq_one_letter_code
_entity_poly.pdbx_strand_id
1 'polypeptide(L)'
;MPVNLLQPWSIGGVEVTTRIVLAPMAGVSIQAFRRQGRRFGAGLVCSEMVSAAGIEHRNERTFGYLRVAGDEHPLAIQIFGAEPR
;
A
#
# COMPACT_ATOMS: atom_id res chain seq x y z
N MET A 1 7.16 28.54 -0.52
CA MET A 1 8.31 27.60 -0.44
C MET A 1 8.07 26.41 -1.35
N PRO A 2 8.98 26.12 -2.25
CA PRO A 2 8.84 24.92 -3.07
C PRO A 2 8.90 23.67 -2.19
N VAL A 3 8.04 22.72 -2.48
CA VAL A 3 8.04 21.43 -1.79
C VAL A 3 9.04 20.50 -2.49
N ASN A 4 9.94 19.93 -1.71
CA ASN A 4 10.86 18.93 -2.24
C ASN A 4 10.19 17.55 -2.15
N LEU A 5 9.71 17.04 -3.27
CA LEU A 5 9.01 15.76 -3.33
C LEU A 5 9.91 14.56 -2.96
N LEU A 6 11.21 14.74 -3.01
CA LEU A 6 12.17 13.67 -2.67
C LEU A 6 12.58 13.70 -1.19
N GLN A 7 12.05 14.65 -0.43
CA GLN A 7 12.36 14.77 0.99
C GLN A 7 11.64 13.67 1.79
N PRO A 8 12.34 12.96 2.66
CA PRO A 8 11.71 11.95 3.50
C PRO A 8 10.78 12.56 4.54
N TRP A 9 9.84 11.78 5.02
CA TRP A 9 8.88 12.13 6.07
C TRP A 9 8.48 10.87 6.84
N SER A 10 7.69 11.01 7.88
CA SER A 10 7.31 9.88 8.73
C SER A 10 5.81 9.84 8.97
N ILE A 11 5.28 8.62 9.07
CA ILE A 11 3.92 8.34 9.54
C ILE A 11 4.09 7.50 10.80
N GLY A 12 3.84 8.09 11.98
CA GLY A 12 4.16 7.43 13.23
C GLY A 12 5.64 7.07 13.27
N GLY A 13 5.96 5.80 13.49
CA GLY A 13 7.33 5.32 13.48
C GLY A 13 7.83 4.83 12.13
N VAL A 14 7.05 5.01 11.06
CA VAL A 14 7.41 4.51 9.73
C VAL A 14 8.00 5.64 8.91
N GLU A 15 9.25 5.48 8.47
CA GLU A 15 9.90 6.43 7.58
C GLU A 15 9.47 6.19 6.14
N VAL A 16 9.08 7.27 5.44
CA VAL A 16 8.72 7.26 4.04
C VAL A 16 9.75 8.09 3.29
N THR A 17 10.47 7.46 2.37
CA THR A 17 11.69 8.02 1.80
C THR A 17 11.47 9.18 0.83
N THR A 18 10.30 9.27 0.22
CA THR A 18 9.92 10.40 -0.63
C THR A 18 8.48 10.81 -0.33
N ARG A 19 8.08 11.98 -0.82
CA ARG A 19 6.72 12.48 -0.63
C ARG A 19 5.77 12.05 -1.75
N ILE A 20 6.22 11.14 -2.59
CA ILE A 20 5.41 10.59 -3.67
C ILE A 20 4.73 9.32 -3.17
N VAL A 21 3.40 9.30 -3.23
CA VAL A 21 2.59 8.17 -2.80
C VAL A 21 1.84 7.62 -4.01
N LEU A 22 1.98 6.32 -4.25
CA LEU A 22 1.21 5.67 -5.31
C LEU A 22 -0.19 5.38 -4.77
N ALA A 23 -1.19 6.07 -5.33
CA ALA A 23 -2.57 5.92 -4.90
C ALA A 23 -3.09 4.50 -5.18
N PRO A 24 -3.97 3.96 -4.32
CA PRO A 24 -4.56 2.65 -4.58
C PRO A 24 -5.55 2.72 -5.76
N MET A 25 -5.48 1.73 -6.65
CA MET A 25 -6.36 1.65 -7.80
C MET A 25 -6.90 0.22 -7.91
N ALA A 26 -8.21 0.06 -7.75
CA ALA A 26 -8.85 -1.25 -7.77
C ALA A 26 -8.57 -1.98 -9.10
N GLY A 27 -8.16 -3.23 -9.00
CA GLY A 27 -7.81 -4.05 -10.14
C GLY A 27 -6.42 -3.79 -10.70
N VAL A 28 -5.72 -2.74 -10.24
CA VAL A 28 -4.43 -2.33 -10.78
C VAL A 28 -3.31 -2.41 -9.72
N SER A 29 -3.63 -2.16 -8.45
CA SER A 29 -2.64 -2.08 -7.37
C SER A 29 -2.15 -3.46 -6.91
N ILE A 30 -1.83 -4.33 -7.85
CA ILE A 30 -1.24 -5.64 -7.59
C ILE A 30 0.25 -5.48 -7.26
N GLN A 31 0.85 -6.52 -6.70
CA GLN A 31 2.24 -6.50 -6.26
C GLN A 31 3.19 -6.04 -7.38
N ALA A 32 3.03 -6.55 -8.59
CA ALA A 32 3.91 -6.19 -9.70
C ALA A 32 3.83 -4.68 -10.01
N PHE A 33 2.63 -4.10 -9.97
CA PHE A 33 2.45 -2.67 -10.22
C PHE A 33 3.06 -1.83 -9.10
N ARG A 34 2.85 -2.24 -7.85
CA ARG A 34 3.43 -1.53 -6.69
C ARG A 34 4.95 -1.52 -6.74
N ARG A 35 5.56 -2.64 -7.12
CA ARG A 35 7.02 -2.72 -7.25
C ARG A 35 7.54 -1.78 -8.32
N GLN A 36 6.82 -1.62 -9.43
CA GLN A 36 7.16 -0.64 -10.45
C GLN A 36 7.08 0.79 -9.90
N GLY A 37 6.02 1.10 -9.15
CA GLY A 37 5.90 2.40 -8.51
C GLY A 37 7.08 2.72 -7.60
N ARG A 38 7.53 1.76 -6.83
CA ARG A 38 8.71 1.90 -5.97
C ARG A 38 9.96 2.21 -6.79
N ARG A 39 10.16 1.51 -7.89
CA ARG A 39 11.32 1.74 -8.77
C ARG A 39 11.34 3.16 -9.33
N PHE A 40 10.19 3.74 -9.58
CA PHE A 40 10.08 5.09 -10.14
C PHE A 40 9.98 6.18 -9.08
N GLY A 41 10.21 5.87 -7.81
CA GLY A 41 10.39 6.88 -6.77
C GLY A 41 9.25 7.04 -5.78
N ALA A 42 8.22 6.20 -5.83
CA ALA A 42 7.18 6.24 -4.82
C ALA A 42 7.75 5.86 -3.46
N GLY A 43 7.59 6.72 -2.47
CA GLY A 43 8.03 6.46 -1.11
C GLY A 43 7.08 5.56 -0.34
N LEU A 44 5.81 5.57 -0.72
CA LEU A 44 4.76 4.74 -0.14
C LEU A 44 3.88 4.19 -1.26
N VAL A 45 3.54 2.91 -1.18
CA VAL A 45 2.61 2.28 -2.12
C VAL A 45 1.44 1.69 -1.35
N CYS A 46 0.28 1.57 -2.00
CA CYS A 46 -0.95 1.09 -1.36
C CYS A 46 -1.44 -0.19 -2.02
N SER A 47 -2.00 -1.09 -1.21
CA SER A 47 -2.51 -2.36 -1.70
C SER A 47 -3.87 -2.22 -2.38
N GLU A 48 -4.30 -3.31 -3.05
CA GLU A 48 -5.70 -3.50 -3.40
C GLU A 48 -6.57 -3.43 -2.16
N MET A 49 -7.87 -3.16 -2.36
CA MET A 49 -8.84 -3.18 -1.27
C MET A 49 -8.97 -4.59 -0.71
N VAL A 50 -8.74 -4.73 0.58
CA VAL A 50 -8.82 -6.00 1.29
C VAL A 50 -10.10 -6.04 2.10
N SER A 51 -10.96 -7.01 1.84
CA SER A 51 -12.23 -7.16 2.54
C SER A 51 -12.02 -7.67 3.96
N ALA A 52 -12.52 -6.93 4.95
CA ALA A 52 -12.50 -7.39 6.34
C ALA A 52 -13.28 -8.70 6.48
N ALA A 53 -14.43 -8.83 5.81
CA ALA A 53 -15.18 -10.08 5.78
C ALA A 53 -14.40 -11.20 5.10
N GLY A 54 -13.65 -10.88 4.05
CA GLY A 54 -12.79 -11.86 3.36
C GLY A 54 -11.71 -12.40 4.27
N ILE A 55 -11.12 -11.57 5.12
CA ILE A 55 -10.14 -12.01 6.12
C ILE A 55 -10.81 -12.92 7.14
N GLU A 56 -11.96 -12.51 7.66
CA GLU A 56 -12.72 -13.28 8.64
C GLU A 56 -13.10 -14.65 8.12
N HIS A 57 -13.54 -14.75 6.86
CA HIS A 57 -13.93 -16.00 6.22
C HIS A 57 -12.77 -16.74 5.56
N ARG A 58 -11.54 -16.28 5.74
CA ARG A 58 -10.32 -16.90 5.21
C ARG A 58 -10.34 -17.12 3.69
N ASN A 59 -10.84 -16.11 2.97
CA ASN A 59 -10.90 -16.15 1.52
C ASN A 59 -9.49 -16.10 0.92
N GLU A 60 -9.12 -17.08 0.10
CA GLU A 60 -7.78 -17.17 -0.48
C GLU A 60 -7.42 -15.96 -1.34
N ARG A 61 -8.38 -15.45 -2.10
CA ARG A 61 -8.16 -14.27 -2.94
C ARG A 61 -7.81 -13.05 -2.09
N THR A 62 -8.53 -12.88 -0.97
CA THR A 62 -8.26 -11.80 -0.02
C THR A 62 -6.86 -11.93 0.55
N PHE A 63 -6.47 -13.12 1.00
CA PHE A 63 -5.12 -13.34 1.51
C PHE A 63 -4.05 -13.15 0.44
N GLY A 64 -4.38 -13.43 -0.83
CA GLY A 64 -3.49 -13.14 -1.94
C GLY A 64 -3.13 -11.67 -2.04
N TYR A 65 -4.06 -10.77 -1.70
CA TYR A 65 -3.80 -9.33 -1.70
C TYR A 65 -2.86 -8.88 -0.57
N LEU A 66 -2.67 -9.72 0.45
CA LEU A 66 -1.79 -9.42 1.57
C LEU A 66 -0.34 -9.83 1.31
N ARG A 67 -0.04 -10.45 0.17
CA ARG A 67 1.33 -10.83 -0.18
C ARG A 67 2.15 -9.58 -0.50
N VAL A 68 3.28 -9.46 0.18
CA VAL A 68 4.13 -8.28 0.08
C VAL A 68 5.57 -8.73 -0.22
N ALA A 69 6.15 -8.17 -1.27
CA ALA A 69 7.57 -8.38 -1.55
C ALA A 69 8.42 -7.50 -0.62
N GLY A 70 9.66 -7.91 -0.36
CA GLY A 70 10.54 -7.17 0.54
C GLY A 70 10.85 -5.74 0.09
N ASP A 71 10.81 -5.48 -1.22
CA ASP A 71 11.07 -4.14 -1.78
C ASP A 71 9.83 -3.23 -1.81
N GLU A 72 8.70 -3.68 -1.29
CA GLU A 72 7.47 -2.88 -1.25
C GLU A 72 7.31 -2.05 0.03
N HIS A 73 8.21 -2.15 0.97
CA HIS A 73 8.11 -1.40 2.21
C HIS A 73 8.61 0.04 2.07
N PRO A 74 7.95 1.04 2.67
CA PRO A 74 6.68 0.91 3.38
C PRO A 74 5.49 0.71 2.44
N LEU A 75 4.53 -0.04 2.91
CA LEU A 75 3.30 -0.37 2.16
C LEU A 75 2.10 -0.11 3.07
N ALA A 76 1.10 0.58 2.54
CA ALA A 76 -0.18 0.75 3.21
C ALA A 76 -1.16 -0.29 2.69
N ILE A 77 -1.73 -1.09 3.59
CA ILE A 77 -2.75 -2.07 3.22
C ILE A 77 -4.12 -1.43 3.45
N GLN A 78 -4.91 -1.35 2.39
CA GLN A 78 -6.24 -0.76 2.43
C GLN A 78 -7.26 -1.84 2.78
N ILE A 79 -8.01 -1.61 3.85
CA ILE A 79 -9.08 -2.53 4.26
C ILE A 79 -10.43 -1.83 4.12
N PHE A 80 -11.47 -2.61 3.88
CA PHE A 80 -12.82 -2.08 3.86
C PHE A 80 -13.77 -3.04 4.56
N GLY A 81 -14.86 -2.51 5.11
CA GLY A 81 -15.89 -3.29 5.78
C GLY A 81 -16.99 -2.36 6.30
N ALA A 82 -18.13 -2.95 6.65
CA ALA A 82 -19.29 -2.22 7.17
C ALA A 82 -19.39 -2.28 8.69
N GLU A 83 -18.83 -3.31 9.31
CA GLU A 83 -18.90 -3.53 10.74
C GLU A 83 -17.64 -3.05 11.42
N PRO A 84 -17.74 -2.19 12.46
CA PRO A 84 -16.55 -1.64 13.11
C PRO A 84 -15.88 -2.59 14.11
N ARG A 85 -16.34 -3.83 14.17
CA ARG A 85 -15.78 -4.83 15.08
C ARG A 85 -14.96 -5.86 14.36
#